data_04da7c9f6672562aa94186a51e171319
#
_entry.id   04da7c9f6672562aa94186a51e171319
#
_cell.length_a   1.000
_cell.length_b   1.000
_cell.length_c   1.000
_cell.angle_alpha   90.00
_cell.angle_beta   90.00
_cell.angle_gamma   90.00
#
_symmetry.space_group_name_H-M   'P 1'
#
loop_
_entity.id
_entity.type
_entity.pdbx_description
1 polymer ?
#
loop_
_entity_poly.entity_id
_entity_poly.type
_entity_poly.pdbx_seq_one_letter_code
_entity_poly.pdbx_strand_id
1 'polypeptide(L)'
;MVLSKRIGKDTKKTVYLPDFFKMAKKTYNILIVILLCFAVDVCAADFRCEVDTVVPTAAPQTDTVRPTKTKPAKVSRVGNKRVTFETFDQHYARAMKFYDNRQWLSAAGLFQELYPLSLGTPRADTILFLFADSYYQNGDYNMAALHFRDYVRRYPNSEHTEDAFFRCIQAVYKTCPDYNLDQSNTQYAIEQIKAFLQAYPDNKHVEECNVMLDDLRLKLARKDLEIVKLYYDTDHYEACQIAAKNFFHDYAYSPLMPEAVYYLVLNNYEYARRSTERKKAERLKACLDACQRMILNYPDSKYAKETEKIAQDVTKQLEKYKNKPN
;
A
#
# COMPACT_ATOMS: atom_id res chain seq x y z
N MET A 1 -17.24 -7.09 72.99
CA MET A 1 -16.20 -7.98 73.54
C MET A 1 -14.94 -7.58 72.77
N VAL A 2 -14.28 -6.57 73.24
CA VAL A 2 -13.04 -6.45 74.00
C VAL A 2 -12.00 -7.47 73.60
N LEU A 3 -10.96 -6.99 72.91
CA LEU A 3 -9.61 -7.15 73.38
C LEU A 3 -8.62 -6.27 72.55
N SER A 4 -8.18 -5.27 73.24
CA SER A 4 -6.99 -4.46 73.08
C SER A 4 -5.70 -5.32 73.12
N LYS A 5 -4.69 -4.96 72.30
CA LYS A 5 -3.30 -4.96 72.77
C LYS A 5 -2.46 -3.92 72.05
N ARG A 6 -1.93 -3.03 72.88
CA ARG A 6 -0.85 -2.06 72.61
C ARG A 6 0.49 -2.77 72.43
N ILE A 7 1.38 -1.99 71.85
CA ILE A 7 2.86 -1.86 72.05
C ILE A 7 3.47 -1.72 70.66
N GLY A 8 4.29 -0.75 70.28
CA GLY A 8 5.14 0.16 71.01
C GLY A 8 5.67 1.24 70.06
N LYS A 9 6.05 2.31 70.65
CA LYS A 9 6.75 3.47 70.06
C LYS A 9 8.11 3.04 69.50
N ASP A 10 8.55 3.57 68.34
CA ASP A 10 9.75 4.44 68.33
C ASP A 10 10.16 4.83 66.90
N THR A 11 10.60 6.08 66.86
CA THR A 11 11.52 6.73 65.91
C THR A 11 10.96 7.12 64.51
N LYS A 12 10.49 8.38 64.50
CA LYS A 12 10.49 9.26 63.34
C LYS A 12 11.92 9.46 62.84
N LYS A 13 12.23 8.93 61.65
CA LYS A 13 13.29 9.46 60.82
C LYS A 13 12.64 10.13 59.61
N THR A 14 12.48 11.43 59.69
CA THR A 14 12.23 12.32 58.55
C THR A 14 13.46 12.26 57.63
N VAL A 15 13.34 11.54 56.56
CA VAL A 15 14.28 11.65 55.44
C VAL A 15 13.89 12.87 54.65
N TYR A 16 14.65 13.95 54.82
CA TYR A 16 14.61 15.10 53.93
C TYR A 16 15.04 14.63 52.53
N LEU A 17 14.13 14.65 51.57
CA LEU A 17 14.44 14.64 50.15
C LEU A 17 14.53 16.11 49.71
N PRO A 18 15.71 16.64 49.44
CA PRO A 18 15.85 17.99 48.99
C PRO A 18 15.70 18.09 47.47
N ASP A 19 14.95 19.11 47.04
CA ASP A 19 15.16 19.94 45.85
C ASP A 19 15.12 19.34 44.43
N PHE A 20 14.93 18.08 44.24
CA PHE A 20 14.83 17.51 42.88
C PHE A 20 13.50 17.90 42.17
N PHE A 21 12.43 18.11 42.93
CA PHE A 21 11.13 18.47 42.40
C PHE A 21 11.01 19.97 41.98
N LYS A 22 11.85 20.84 42.54
CA LYS A 22 11.92 22.27 42.14
C LYS A 22 12.75 22.49 40.91
N MET A 23 13.79 21.68 40.66
CA MET A 23 14.55 21.74 39.41
C MET A 23 13.78 21.16 38.23
N ALA A 24 13.05 20.07 38.40
CA ALA A 24 12.23 19.47 37.35
C ALA A 24 11.09 20.40 36.87
N LYS A 25 10.48 21.21 37.75
CA LYS A 25 9.49 22.22 37.36
C LYS A 25 10.08 23.38 36.58
N LYS A 26 11.32 23.77 36.87
CA LYS A 26 11.98 24.90 36.20
C LYS A 26 12.46 24.50 34.79
N THR A 27 12.95 23.28 34.61
CA THR A 27 13.35 22.75 33.30
C THR A 27 12.14 22.42 32.42
N TYR A 28 11.02 21.95 33.01
CA TYR A 28 9.77 21.68 32.29
C TYR A 28 9.13 22.96 31.75
N ASN A 29 9.13 24.05 32.53
CA ASN A 29 8.63 25.35 32.07
C ASN A 29 9.51 25.99 31.00
N ILE A 30 10.82 25.79 31.03
CA ILE A 30 11.73 26.28 29.98
C ILE A 30 11.52 25.47 28.68
N LEU A 31 11.28 24.18 28.75
CA LEU A 31 10.98 23.33 27.60
C LEU A 31 9.63 23.69 26.95
N ILE A 32 8.60 24.02 27.74
CA ILE A 32 7.30 24.49 27.25
C ILE A 32 7.41 25.87 26.57
N VAL A 33 8.23 26.79 27.11
CA VAL A 33 8.44 28.10 26.49
C VAL A 33 9.23 27.96 25.18
N ILE A 34 10.22 27.06 25.09
CA ILE A 34 10.94 26.79 23.85
C ILE A 34 10.02 26.11 22.80
N LEU A 35 9.14 25.19 23.21
CA LEU A 35 8.15 24.57 22.33
C LEU A 35 7.08 25.55 21.86
N LEU A 36 6.68 26.53 22.69
CA LEU A 36 5.75 27.61 22.29
C LEU A 36 6.41 28.65 21.39
N CYS A 37 7.72 28.93 21.52
CA CYS A 37 8.44 29.81 20.59
C CYS A 37 8.62 29.15 19.21
N PHE A 38 8.80 27.84 19.13
CA PHE A 38 8.83 27.11 17.84
C PHE A 38 7.46 26.97 17.18
N ALA A 39 6.38 27.09 17.93
CA ALA A 39 5.00 27.00 17.39
C ALA A 39 4.51 28.33 16.75
N VAL A 40 5.19 29.46 16.99
CA VAL A 40 4.80 30.77 16.43
C VAL A 40 5.49 31.06 15.09
N ASP A 41 6.64 30.43 14.82
CA ASP A 41 7.35 30.60 13.53
C ASP A 41 6.86 29.66 12.41
N VAL A 42 5.95 28.71 12.71
CA VAL A 42 5.39 27.78 11.69
C VAL A 42 4.06 28.27 11.11
N CYS A 43 3.49 29.39 11.63
CA CYS A 43 2.19 29.91 11.17
C CYS A 43 2.29 30.98 10.07
N ALA A 44 3.49 31.25 9.50
CA ALA A 44 3.67 32.22 8.43
C ALA A 44 4.48 31.68 7.24
N ALA A 45 4.56 30.34 7.09
CA ALA A 45 5.01 29.77 5.85
C ALA A 45 3.76 29.42 5.03
N ASP A 46 3.51 30.23 4.01
CA ASP A 46 2.60 29.94 2.92
C ASP A 46 2.69 28.46 2.55
N PHE A 47 1.61 27.71 2.76
CA PHE A 47 1.43 26.37 2.24
C PHE A 47 1.23 26.50 0.70
N ARG A 48 2.28 26.98 0.02
CA ARG A 48 2.45 26.68 -1.38
C ARG A 48 2.84 25.20 -1.44
N CYS A 49 1.87 24.40 -1.72
CA CYS A 49 2.07 23.06 -2.23
C CYS A 49 2.82 23.21 -3.57
N GLU A 50 4.14 23.34 -3.51
CA GLU A 50 4.99 23.01 -4.65
C GLU A 50 4.80 21.52 -4.88
N VAL A 51 3.89 21.21 -5.78
CA VAL A 51 3.86 19.92 -6.44
C VAL A 51 5.14 19.89 -7.27
N ASP A 52 6.20 19.36 -6.67
CA ASP A 52 7.34 18.89 -7.43
C ASP A 52 6.83 17.93 -8.47
N THR A 53 6.66 18.44 -9.68
CA THR A 53 6.55 17.64 -10.88
C THR A 53 7.89 16.94 -11.06
N VAL A 54 8.08 15.82 -10.35
CA VAL A 54 9.06 14.83 -10.76
C VAL A 54 8.50 14.23 -12.04
N VAL A 55 8.80 14.89 -13.13
CA VAL A 55 8.77 14.28 -14.46
C VAL A 55 9.87 13.23 -14.42
N PRO A 56 9.59 11.93 -14.53
CA PRO A 56 10.63 10.94 -14.71
C PRO A 56 11.26 11.22 -16.07
N THR A 57 12.44 11.79 -16.05
CA THR A 57 13.31 11.93 -17.21
C THR A 57 13.82 10.54 -17.57
N ALA A 58 13.63 10.14 -18.83
CA ALA A 58 14.17 8.98 -19.49
C ALA A 58 13.62 7.60 -19.08
N ALA A 59 12.60 7.18 -19.84
CA ALA A 59 12.35 5.77 -20.06
C ALA A 59 13.59 5.11 -20.71
N PRO A 60 14.03 3.93 -20.25
CA PRO A 60 14.98 3.13 -21.00
C PRO A 60 14.31 2.72 -22.31
N GLN A 61 15.02 2.96 -23.40
CA GLN A 61 14.65 2.47 -24.73
C GLN A 61 14.67 0.95 -24.68
N THR A 62 13.50 0.34 -24.60
CA THR A 62 13.36 -1.09 -24.84
C THR A 62 12.98 -1.29 -26.30
N ASP A 63 13.64 -2.25 -26.85
CA ASP A 63 13.65 -2.77 -28.21
C ASP A 63 12.29 -2.71 -28.94
N THR A 64 12.42 -2.29 -30.19
CA THR A 64 11.44 -2.23 -31.25
C THR A 64 10.52 -3.45 -31.33
N VAL A 65 9.39 -3.39 -30.67
CA VAL A 65 8.21 -4.13 -31.09
C VAL A 65 7.64 -3.36 -32.29
N ARG A 66 7.78 -3.95 -33.46
CA ARG A 66 7.22 -3.48 -34.71
C ARG A 66 5.73 -3.16 -34.51
N PRO A 67 5.27 -1.92 -34.69
CA PRO A 67 3.85 -1.63 -34.57
C PRO A 67 3.13 -2.37 -35.68
N THR A 68 2.30 -3.33 -35.32
CA THR A 68 1.26 -3.85 -36.21
C THR A 68 0.42 -2.67 -36.62
N LYS A 69 0.43 -2.35 -37.92
CA LYS A 69 -0.41 -1.32 -38.53
C LYS A 69 -1.86 -1.72 -38.38
N THR A 70 -2.45 -1.50 -37.21
CA THR A 70 -3.88 -1.38 -37.08
C THR A 70 -4.25 -0.09 -37.79
N LYS A 71 -4.94 -0.25 -38.92
CA LYS A 71 -5.53 0.89 -39.64
C LYS A 71 -6.32 1.69 -38.59
N PRO A 72 -6.12 3.02 -38.49
CA PRO A 72 -6.94 3.83 -37.60
C PRO A 72 -8.40 3.58 -38.00
N ALA A 73 -9.22 3.20 -37.01
CA ALA A 73 -10.64 3.05 -37.21
C ALA A 73 -11.10 4.33 -37.93
N LYS A 74 -11.78 4.19 -39.11
CA LYS A 74 -12.30 5.31 -39.83
C LYS A 74 -13.29 6.03 -38.91
N VAL A 75 -12.79 7.09 -38.24
CA VAL A 75 -13.66 8.06 -37.58
C VAL A 75 -14.62 8.49 -38.66
N SER A 76 -15.87 8.07 -38.58
CA SER A 76 -16.90 8.46 -39.52
C SER A 76 -16.99 9.97 -39.46
N ARG A 77 -16.53 10.65 -40.50
CA ARG A 77 -16.71 12.08 -40.69
C ARG A 77 -18.21 12.37 -40.81
N VAL A 78 -18.85 12.47 -39.67
CA VAL A 78 -20.23 12.91 -39.60
C VAL A 78 -20.17 14.42 -39.45
N GLY A 79 -20.39 15.11 -40.57
CA GLY A 79 -20.66 16.53 -40.66
C GLY A 79 -19.64 17.43 -39.93
N ASN A 80 -18.69 17.95 -40.70
CA ASN A 80 -17.60 18.86 -40.32
C ASN A 80 -18.10 20.24 -39.83
N LYS A 81 -19.06 20.31 -38.90
CA LYS A 81 -19.39 21.56 -38.22
C LYS A 81 -18.69 21.54 -36.88
N ARG A 82 -17.72 22.45 -36.69
CA ARG A 82 -17.11 22.72 -35.37
C ARG A 82 -18.21 22.91 -34.33
N VAL A 83 -18.05 22.33 -33.15
CA VAL A 83 -18.92 22.60 -32.01
C VAL A 83 -18.81 24.09 -31.69
N THR A 84 -19.93 24.81 -31.67
CA THR A 84 -20.02 26.24 -31.31
C THR A 84 -21.03 26.38 -30.19
N PHE A 85 -21.06 27.54 -29.53
CA PHE A 85 -22.08 27.82 -28.50
C PHE A 85 -23.50 27.67 -29.01
N GLU A 86 -23.76 28.05 -30.28
CA GLU A 86 -25.10 27.94 -30.92
C GLU A 86 -25.50 26.48 -31.15
N THR A 87 -24.56 25.60 -31.37
CA THR A 87 -24.81 24.17 -31.67
C THR A 87 -24.56 23.27 -30.46
N PHE A 88 -24.20 23.85 -29.30
CA PHE A 88 -23.84 23.13 -28.10
C PHE A 88 -24.86 22.07 -27.67
N ASP A 89 -26.13 22.46 -27.51
CA ASP A 89 -27.20 21.55 -27.07
C ASP A 89 -27.45 20.42 -28.08
N GLN A 90 -27.31 20.68 -29.38
CA GLN A 90 -27.43 19.63 -30.39
C GLN A 90 -26.29 18.61 -30.30
N HIS A 91 -25.07 19.08 -30.14
CA HIS A 91 -23.90 18.21 -29.97
C HIS A 91 -23.91 17.46 -28.64
N TYR A 92 -24.39 18.10 -27.56
CA TYR A 92 -24.58 17.44 -26.27
C TYR A 92 -25.62 16.31 -26.37
N ALA A 93 -26.79 16.57 -26.93
CA ALA A 93 -27.79 15.53 -27.14
C ALA A 93 -27.28 14.38 -28.01
N ARG A 94 -26.42 14.67 -28.99
CA ARG A 94 -25.77 13.66 -29.82
C ARG A 94 -24.71 12.87 -29.03
N ALA A 95 -23.93 13.53 -28.22
CA ALA A 95 -22.96 12.87 -27.34
C ALA A 95 -23.66 11.90 -26.38
N MET A 96 -24.74 12.33 -25.74
CA MET A 96 -25.61 11.49 -24.93
C MET A 96 -26.14 10.29 -25.66
N LYS A 97 -26.64 10.50 -26.91
CA LYS A 97 -27.11 9.39 -27.75
C LYS A 97 -26.01 8.37 -28.06
N PHE A 98 -24.76 8.81 -28.30
CA PHE A 98 -23.64 7.89 -28.46
C PHE A 98 -23.32 7.16 -27.17
N TYR A 99 -23.36 7.86 -26.04
CA TYR A 99 -23.13 7.28 -24.70
C TYR A 99 -24.18 6.19 -24.40
N ASP A 100 -25.48 6.48 -24.59
CA ASP A 100 -26.58 5.55 -24.38
C ASP A 100 -26.49 4.31 -25.29
N ASN A 101 -26.01 4.50 -26.52
CA ASN A 101 -25.77 3.43 -27.48
C ASN A 101 -24.43 2.69 -27.27
N ARG A 102 -23.73 2.96 -26.19
CA ARG A 102 -22.41 2.35 -25.82
C ARG A 102 -21.32 2.60 -26.88
N GLN A 103 -21.44 3.68 -27.63
CA GLN A 103 -20.44 4.13 -28.61
C GLN A 103 -19.42 5.04 -27.89
N TRP A 104 -18.69 4.47 -26.93
CA TRP A 104 -17.92 5.17 -25.91
C TRP A 104 -16.89 6.15 -26.48
N LEU A 105 -16.10 5.72 -27.45
CA LEU A 105 -15.09 6.60 -28.09
C LEU A 105 -15.72 7.75 -28.88
N SER A 106 -16.88 7.52 -29.49
CA SER A 106 -17.61 8.59 -30.23
C SER A 106 -18.21 9.61 -29.25
N ALA A 107 -18.71 9.13 -28.10
CA ALA A 107 -19.19 9.97 -27.01
C ALA A 107 -18.04 10.80 -26.41
N ALA A 108 -16.92 10.14 -26.08
CA ALA A 108 -15.71 10.79 -25.54
C ALA A 108 -15.21 11.89 -26.48
N GLY A 109 -15.13 11.64 -27.78
CA GLY A 109 -14.70 12.64 -28.75
C GLY A 109 -15.59 13.91 -28.74
N LEU A 110 -16.92 13.74 -28.65
CA LEU A 110 -17.84 14.89 -28.55
C LEU A 110 -17.75 15.58 -27.18
N PHE A 111 -17.65 14.83 -26.08
CA PHE A 111 -17.49 15.43 -24.75
C PHE A 111 -16.18 16.22 -24.65
N GLN A 112 -15.11 15.75 -25.30
CA GLN A 112 -13.84 16.48 -25.37
C GLN A 112 -13.97 17.84 -26.07
N GLU A 113 -14.79 17.93 -27.14
CA GLU A 113 -15.06 19.19 -27.85
C GLU A 113 -16.02 20.10 -27.06
N LEU A 114 -16.97 19.51 -26.32
CA LEU A 114 -17.99 20.24 -25.57
C LEU A 114 -17.43 20.79 -24.24
N TYR A 115 -16.50 20.11 -23.60
CA TYR A 115 -16.02 20.47 -22.27
C TYR A 115 -15.45 21.90 -22.20
N PRO A 116 -14.55 22.35 -23.09
CA PRO A 116 -14.04 23.73 -23.06
C PRO A 116 -15.13 24.80 -23.20
N LEU A 117 -16.19 24.50 -23.97
CA LEU A 117 -17.33 25.41 -24.18
C LEU A 117 -18.29 25.43 -22.99
N SER A 118 -18.26 24.39 -22.16
CA SER A 118 -19.12 24.28 -20.98
C SER A 118 -18.55 24.95 -19.73
N LEU A 119 -17.27 25.35 -19.76
CA LEU A 119 -16.61 25.96 -18.61
C LEU A 119 -17.35 27.20 -18.09
N GLY A 120 -17.59 27.24 -16.78
CA GLY A 120 -18.39 28.29 -16.14
C GLY A 120 -19.89 28.06 -16.18
N THR A 121 -20.36 26.96 -16.78
CA THR A 121 -21.77 26.54 -16.72
C THR A 121 -21.98 25.41 -15.74
N PRO A 122 -23.21 25.22 -15.21
CA PRO A 122 -23.52 24.09 -14.31
C PRO A 122 -23.36 22.70 -14.93
N ARG A 123 -23.16 22.62 -16.26
CA ARG A 123 -23.00 21.35 -16.99
C ARG A 123 -21.55 20.91 -17.16
N ALA A 124 -20.59 21.76 -16.79
CA ALA A 124 -19.17 21.49 -17.03
C ALA A 124 -18.66 20.25 -16.25
N ASP A 125 -19.10 20.11 -15.02
CA ASP A 125 -18.77 18.96 -14.16
C ASP A 125 -19.37 17.66 -14.74
N THR A 126 -20.66 17.64 -15.07
CA THR A 126 -21.33 16.48 -15.69
C THR A 126 -20.66 16.05 -16.99
N ILE A 127 -20.27 16.99 -17.85
CA ILE A 127 -19.59 16.69 -19.12
C ILE A 127 -18.23 16.07 -18.87
N LEU A 128 -17.45 16.61 -17.92
CA LEU A 128 -16.14 16.03 -17.59
C LEU A 128 -16.28 14.64 -16.98
N PHE A 129 -17.31 14.43 -16.15
CA PHE A 129 -17.59 13.11 -15.58
C PHE A 129 -17.94 12.09 -16.68
N LEU A 130 -18.87 12.42 -17.57
CA LEU A 130 -19.27 11.55 -18.68
C LEU A 130 -18.12 11.29 -19.66
N PHE A 131 -17.25 12.29 -19.86
CA PHE A 131 -16.04 12.14 -20.65
C PHE A 131 -15.10 11.09 -20.05
N ALA A 132 -14.83 11.19 -18.75
CA ALA A 132 -14.02 10.22 -18.02
C ALA A 132 -14.66 8.82 -18.00
N ASP A 133 -15.98 8.75 -17.75
CA ASP A 133 -16.71 7.49 -17.74
C ASP A 133 -16.75 6.82 -19.11
N SER A 134 -16.82 7.60 -20.19
CA SER A 134 -16.73 7.06 -21.55
C SER A 134 -15.43 6.28 -21.79
N TYR A 135 -14.29 6.78 -21.31
CA TYR A 135 -13.02 6.03 -21.35
C TYR A 135 -13.05 4.80 -20.47
N TYR A 136 -13.63 4.90 -19.27
CA TYR A 136 -13.74 3.76 -18.36
C TYR A 136 -14.55 2.63 -18.98
N GLN A 137 -15.71 2.95 -19.56
CA GLN A 137 -16.58 1.97 -20.21
C GLN A 137 -15.96 1.38 -21.49
N ASN A 138 -15.08 2.15 -22.14
CA ASN A 138 -14.31 1.65 -23.29
C ASN A 138 -13.16 0.72 -22.91
N GLY A 139 -12.81 0.62 -21.62
CA GLY A 139 -11.65 -0.15 -21.12
C GLY A 139 -10.33 0.63 -21.15
N ASP A 140 -10.34 1.90 -21.51
CA ASP A 140 -9.18 2.80 -21.48
C ASP A 140 -8.96 3.34 -20.06
N TYR A 141 -8.60 2.45 -19.14
CA TYR A 141 -8.53 2.77 -17.72
C TYR A 141 -7.49 3.84 -17.39
N ASN A 142 -6.38 3.92 -18.12
CA ASN A 142 -5.37 4.96 -17.93
C ASN A 142 -5.94 6.36 -18.21
N MET A 143 -6.67 6.52 -19.34
CA MET A 143 -7.32 7.78 -19.68
C MET A 143 -8.46 8.10 -18.73
N ALA A 144 -9.24 7.10 -18.35
CA ALA A 144 -10.30 7.26 -17.36
C ALA A 144 -9.76 7.77 -16.03
N ALA A 145 -8.71 7.14 -15.49
CA ALA A 145 -8.07 7.54 -14.24
C ALA A 145 -7.54 8.99 -14.30
N LEU A 146 -6.92 9.37 -15.43
CA LEU A 146 -6.45 10.74 -15.66
C LEU A 146 -7.59 11.76 -15.57
N HIS A 147 -8.70 11.51 -16.30
CA HIS A 147 -9.81 12.46 -16.36
C HIS A 147 -10.66 12.48 -15.10
N PHE A 148 -10.85 11.35 -14.41
CA PHE A 148 -11.50 11.34 -13.11
C PHE A 148 -10.67 12.05 -12.03
N ARG A 149 -9.34 11.91 -12.03
CA ARG A 149 -8.46 12.69 -11.15
C ARG A 149 -8.55 14.18 -11.44
N ASP A 150 -8.57 14.57 -12.73
CA ASP A 150 -8.78 15.96 -13.13
C ASP A 150 -10.15 16.49 -12.68
N TYR A 151 -11.18 15.64 -12.70
CA TYR A 151 -12.50 15.96 -12.19
C TYR A 151 -12.47 16.29 -10.69
N VAL A 152 -11.93 15.39 -9.87
CA VAL A 152 -11.83 15.57 -8.42
C VAL A 152 -11.07 16.85 -8.06
N ARG A 153 -9.99 17.15 -8.79
CA ARG A 153 -9.20 18.37 -8.58
C ARG A 153 -9.96 19.66 -8.96
N ARG A 154 -10.75 19.63 -10.05
CA ARG A 154 -11.44 20.83 -10.56
C ARG A 154 -12.76 21.10 -9.86
N TYR A 155 -13.45 20.07 -9.43
CA TYR A 155 -14.79 20.12 -8.85
C TYR A 155 -14.86 19.46 -7.49
N PRO A 156 -14.05 19.91 -6.48
CA PRO A 156 -13.98 19.24 -5.18
C PRO A 156 -15.28 19.26 -4.37
N ASN A 157 -16.18 20.19 -4.68
CA ASN A 157 -17.46 20.38 -3.99
C ASN A 157 -18.68 19.92 -4.81
N SER A 158 -18.47 19.21 -5.92
CA SER A 158 -19.59 18.66 -6.70
C SER A 158 -20.16 17.42 -6.01
N GLU A 159 -21.46 17.18 -6.17
CA GLU A 159 -22.13 15.97 -5.66
C GLU A 159 -21.55 14.66 -6.24
N HIS A 160 -20.89 14.72 -7.40
CA HIS A 160 -20.28 13.57 -8.06
C HIS A 160 -18.80 13.37 -7.69
N THR A 161 -18.23 14.19 -6.82
CA THR A 161 -16.77 14.14 -6.51
C THR A 161 -16.37 12.83 -5.87
N GLU A 162 -17.18 12.34 -4.92
CA GLU A 162 -16.91 11.07 -4.25
C GLU A 162 -17.00 9.89 -5.23
N ASP A 163 -18.03 9.86 -6.06
CA ASP A 163 -18.20 8.83 -7.09
C ASP A 163 -17.09 8.91 -8.16
N ALA A 164 -16.65 10.11 -8.54
CA ALA A 164 -15.55 10.32 -9.47
C ALA A 164 -14.21 9.84 -8.89
N PHE A 165 -13.95 10.11 -7.61
CA PHE A 165 -12.73 9.63 -6.95
C PHE A 165 -12.74 8.10 -6.85
N PHE A 166 -13.86 7.52 -6.48
CA PHE A 166 -14.01 6.07 -6.47
C PHE A 166 -13.81 5.45 -7.87
N ARG A 167 -14.39 6.05 -8.93
CA ARG A 167 -14.16 5.63 -10.32
C ARG A 167 -12.70 5.75 -10.74
N CYS A 168 -12.00 6.80 -10.29
CA CYS A 168 -10.55 6.93 -10.48
C CYS A 168 -9.81 5.73 -9.87
N ILE A 169 -10.13 5.37 -8.62
CA ILE A 169 -9.54 4.22 -7.93
C ILE A 169 -9.83 2.93 -8.69
N GLN A 170 -11.07 2.69 -9.10
CA GLN A 170 -11.41 1.50 -9.89
C GLN A 170 -10.62 1.43 -11.20
N ALA A 171 -10.44 2.56 -11.88
CA ALA A 171 -9.65 2.62 -13.10
C ALA A 171 -8.17 2.30 -12.84
N VAL A 172 -7.56 2.91 -11.82
CA VAL A 172 -6.16 2.61 -11.43
C VAL A 172 -6.01 1.15 -11.03
N TYR A 173 -6.93 0.61 -10.23
CA TYR A 173 -6.93 -0.81 -9.84
C TYR A 173 -6.91 -1.75 -11.06
N LYS A 174 -7.69 -1.44 -12.11
CA LYS A 174 -7.70 -2.21 -13.36
C LYS A 174 -6.39 -2.14 -14.15
N THR A 175 -5.55 -1.14 -13.89
CA THR A 175 -4.22 -1.01 -14.52
C THR A 175 -3.10 -1.69 -13.74
N CYS A 176 -3.38 -2.19 -12.52
CA CYS A 176 -2.39 -2.87 -11.71
C CYS A 176 -1.97 -4.20 -12.34
N PRO A 177 -0.69 -4.39 -12.63
CA PRO A 177 -0.20 -5.61 -13.29
C PRO A 177 -0.16 -6.81 -12.33
N ASP A 178 0.19 -7.99 -12.88
CA ASP A 178 0.46 -9.17 -12.08
C ASP A 178 1.70 -8.98 -11.18
N TYR A 179 1.79 -9.78 -10.10
CA TYR A 179 2.81 -9.64 -9.06
C TYR A 179 4.26 -9.74 -9.56
N ASN A 180 4.50 -10.44 -10.66
CA ASN A 180 5.85 -10.65 -11.24
C ASN A 180 6.37 -9.45 -12.04
N LEU A 181 5.52 -8.46 -12.32
CA LEU A 181 5.86 -7.24 -13.05
C LEU A 181 6.19 -6.09 -12.09
N ASP A 182 6.45 -4.90 -12.65
CA ASP A 182 6.64 -3.69 -11.84
C ASP A 182 5.36 -3.32 -11.09
N GLN A 183 5.51 -3.00 -9.79
CA GLN A 183 4.38 -2.76 -8.89
C GLN A 183 4.16 -1.26 -8.55
N SER A 184 4.76 -0.35 -9.31
CA SER A 184 4.59 1.10 -9.09
C SER A 184 3.12 1.52 -9.16
N ASN A 185 2.37 1.00 -10.13
CA ASN A 185 0.94 1.26 -10.24
C ASN A 185 0.15 0.67 -9.05
N THR A 186 0.55 -0.49 -8.55
CA THR A 186 -0.07 -1.12 -7.38
C THR A 186 0.14 -0.29 -6.12
N GLN A 187 1.34 0.23 -5.90
CA GLN A 187 1.65 1.12 -4.78
C GLN A 187 0.85 2.42 -4.88
N TYR A 188 0.80 3.02 -6.06
CA TYR A 188 -0.02 4.21 -6.31
C TYR A 188 -1.50 3.96 -6.05
N ALA A 189 -2.05 2.82 -6.50
CA ALA A 189 -3.44 2.44 -6.23
C ALA A 189 -3.73 2.34 -4.72
N ILE A 190 -2.83 1.72 -3.95
CA ILE A 190 -2.94 1.60 -2.49
C ILE A 190 -2.99 2.99 -1.83
N GLU A 191 -2.15 3.92 -2.28
CA GLU A 191 -2.14 5.30 -1.77
C GLU A 191 -3.45 6.03 -2.08
N GLN A 192 -3.98 5.89 -3.30
CA GLN A 192 -5.26 6.49 -3.67
C GLN A 192 -6.42 5.92 -2.87
N ILE A 193 -6.45 4.60 -2.65
CA ILE A 193 -7.47 3.96 -1.80
C ILE A 193 -7.40 4.47 -0.36
N LYS A 194 -6.21 4.54 0.23
CA LYS A 194 -6.03 5.08 1.59
C LYS A 194 -6.50 6.53 1.71
N ALA A 195 -6.16 7.36 0.72
CA ALA A 195 -6.60 8.76 0.68
C ALA A 195 -8.13 8.88 0.60
N PHE A 196 -8.79 8.02 -0.19
CA PHE A 196 -10.25 7.97 -0.26
C PHE A 196 -10.89 7.57 1.07
N LEU A 197 -10.40 6.48 1.69
CA LEU A 197 -10.90 5.98 2.97
C LEU A 197 -10.73 7.01 4.10
N GLN A 198 -9.66 7.80 4.05
CA GLN A 198 -9.42 8.88 5.01
C GLN A 198 -10.34 10.07 4.77
N ALA A 199 -10.59 10.44 3.51
CA ALA A 199 -11.42 11.59 3.15
C ALA A 199 -12.92 11.30 3.32
N TYR A 200 -13.34 10.06 3.06
CA TYR A 200 -14.76 9.66 3.01
C TYR A 200 -15.02 8.37 3.79
N PRO A 201 -14.86 8.38 5.13
CA PRO A 201 -14.94 7.16 5.96
C PRO A 201 -16.34 6.52 5.97
N ASP A 202 -17.40 7.29 5.74
CA ASP A 202 -18.80 6.83 5.75
C ASP A 202 -19.38 6.61 4.33
N ASN A 203 -18.53 6.64 3.29
CA ASN A 203 -19.00 6.46 1.91
C ASN A 203 -19.44 5.02 1.65
N LYS A 204 -20.46 4.85 0.80
CA LYS A 204 -21.01 3.54 0.37
C LYS A 204 -19.98 2.58 -0.25
N HIS A 205 -18.85 3.10 -0.76
CA HIS A 205 -17.80 2.33 -1.43
C HIS A 205 -16.63 1.92 -0.54
N VAL A 206 -16.71 2.22 0.77
CA VAL A 206 -15.63 1.89 1.73
C VAL A 206 -15.32 0.40 1.75
N GLU A 207 -16.35 -0.45 1.76
CA GLU A 207 -16.17 -1.90 1.76
C GLU A 207 -15.46 -2.40 0.50
N GLU A 208 -15.88 -1.92 -0.67
CA GLU A 208 -15.24 -2.27 -1.95
C GLU A 208 -13.79 -1.79 -2.01
N CYS A 209 -13.50 -0.60 -1.48
CA CYS A 209 -12.14 -0.07 -1.36
C CYS A 209 -11.26 -0.96 -0.45
N ASN A 210 -11.79 -1.45 0.67
CA ASN A 210 -11.06 -2.37 1.55
C ASN A 210 -10.74 -3.68 0.86
N VAL A 211 -11.69 -4.27 0.13
CA VAL A 211 -11.46 -5.49 -0.66
C VAL A 211 -10.36 -5.29 -1.70
N MET A 212 -10.40 -4.16 -2.45
CA MET A 212 -9.36 -3.83 -3.42
C MET A 212 -8.00 -3.63 -2.73
N LEU A 213 -7.97 -2.99 -1.56
CA LEU A 213 -6.75 -2.75 -0.78
C LEU A 213 -6.10 -4.06 -0.33
N ASP A 214 -6.90 -5.01 0.14
CA ASP A 214 -6.41 -6.31 0.59
C ASP A 214 -5.89 -7.15 -0.57
N ASP A 215 -6.55 -7.12 -1.74
CA ASP A 215 -6.07 -7.78 -2.96
C ASP A 215 -4.71 -7.20 -3.42
N LEU A 216 -4.57 -5.87 -3.45
CA LEU A 216 -3.31 -5.23 -3.83
C LEU A 216 -2.19 -5.52 -2.83
N ARG A 217 -2.48 -5.54 -1.53
CA ARG A 217 -1.51 -5.93 -0.49
C ARG A 217 -1.08 -7.39 -0.64
N LEU A 218 -2.02 -8.28 -0.93
CA LEU A 218 -1.72 -9.70 -1.19
C LEU A 218 -0.84 -9.86 -2.42
N LYS A 219 -1.07 -9.07 -3.46
CA LYS A 219 -0.24 -9.05 -4.68
C LYS A 219 1.20 -8.64 -4.38
N LEU A 220 1.42 -7.58 -3.57
CA LEU A 220 2.75 -7.17 -3.13
C LEU A 220 3.41 -8.26 -2.25
N ALA A 221 2.66 -8.79 -1.28
CA ALA A 221 3.13 -9.88 -0.44
C ALA A 221 3.55 -11.11 -1.28
N ARG A 222 2.80 -11.44 -2.33
CA ARG A 222 3.15 -12.52 -3.23
C ARG A 222 4.49 -12.29 -3.93
N LYS A 223 4.72 -11.08 -4.42
CA LYS A 223 6.00 -10.70 -5.04
C LYS A 223 7.17 -10.90 -4.08
N ASP A 224 7.04 -10.40 -2.85
CA ASP A 224 8.12 -10.48 -1.86
C ASP A 224 8.35 -11.91 -1.38
N LEU A 225 7.29 -12.73 -1.31
CA LEU A 225 7.43 -14.16 -1.05
C LEU A 225 8.20 -14.88 -2.16
N GLU A 226 7.95 -14.56 -3.42
CA GLU A 226 8.70 -15.16 -4.52
C GLU A 226 10.19 -14.76 -4.50
N ILE A 227 10.53 -13.57 -3.97
CA ILE A 227 11.92 -13.17 -3.72
C ILE A 227 12.55 -14.04 -2.62
N VAL A 228 11.82 -14.33 -1.53
CA VAL A 228 12.30 -15.27 -0.50
C VAL A 228 12.59 -16.64 -1.08
N LYS A 229 11.67 -17.16 -1.91
CA LYS A 229 11.83 -18.46 -2.60
C LYS A 229 13.03 -18.44 -3.53
N LEU A 230 13.19 -17.39 -4.34
CA LEU A 230 14.29 -17.23 -5.27
C LEU A 230 15.65 -17.30 -4.54
N TYR A 231 15.80 -16.60 -3.41
CA TYR A 231 17.03 -16.67 -2.62
C TYR A 231 17.28 -18.05 -2.02
N TYR A 232 16.22 -18.76 -1.61
CA TYR A 232 16.33 -20.15 -1.16
C TYR A 232 16.79 -21.07 -2.31
N ASP A 233 16.13 -21.00 -3.46
CA ASP A 233 16.39 -21.85 -4.62
C ASP A 233 17.79 -21.63 -5.22
N THR A 234 18.34 -20.43 -5.03
CA THR A 234 19.68 -20.04 -5.52
C THR A 234 20.77 -20.16 -4.45
N ASP A 235 20.49 -20.83 -3.32
CA ASP A 235 21.44 -21.05 -2.21
C ASP A 235 21.99 -19.77 -1.56
N HIS A 236 21.29 -18.63 -1.70
CA HIS A 236 21.67 -17.36 -1.08
C HIS A 236 21.07 -17.24 0.33
N TYR A 237 21.56 -18.10 1.26
CA TYR A 237 20.95 -18.31 2.57
C TYR A 237 20.81 -17.06 3.43
N GLU A 238 21.83 -16.20 3.49
CA GLU A 238 21.79 -14.96 4.29
C GLU A 238 20.81 -13.94 3.70
N ALA A 239 20.76 -13.82 2.37
CA ALA A 239 19.80 -12.95 1.68
C ALA A 239 18.36 -13.45 1.90
N CYS A 240 18.12 -14.77 1.84
CA CYS A 240 16.83 -15.36 2.14
C CYS A 240 16.37 -15.04 3.58
N GLN A 241 17.25 -15.11 4.58
CA GLN A 241 16.93 -14.74 5.97
C GLN A 241 16.51 -13.26 6.09
N ILE A 242 17.21 -12.37 5.38
CA ILE A 242 16.90 -10.93 5.37
C ILE A 242 15.56 -10.69 4.69
N ALA A 243 15.34 -11.27 3.51
CA ALA A 243 14.09 -11.14 2.77
C ALA A 243 12.89 -11.68 3.57
N ALA A 244 13.04 -12.84 4.23
CA ALA A 244 12.01 -13.39 5.10
C ALA A 244 11.69 -12.48 6.29
N LYS A 245 12.71 -11.87 6.92
CA LYS A 245 12.50 -10.91 8.03
C LYS A 245 11.74 -9.67 7.57
N ASN A 246 12.09 -9.11 6.41
CA ASN A 246 11.38 -7.98 5.81
C ASN A 246 9.92 -8.37 5.52
N PHE A 247 9.70 -9.54 4.92
CA PHE A 247 8.36 -10.07 4.68
C PHE A 247 7.51 -10.15 5.97
N PHE A 248 8.08 -10.65 7.07
CA PHE A 248 7.38 -10.74 8.36
C PHE A 248 7.03 -9.39 8.95
N HIS A 249 7.87 -8.39 8.72
CA HIS A 249 7.63 -7.02 9.16
C HIS A 249 6.51 -6.36 8.34
N ASP A 250 6.59 -6.47 7.01
CA ASP A 250 5.72 -5.70 6.11
C ASP A 250 4.34 -6.34 5.93
N TYR A 251 4.26 -7.69 6.08
CA TYR A 251 3.04 -8.47 5.81
C TYR A 251 2.60 -9.36 6.96
N ALA A 252 2.67 -8.84 8.20
CA ALA A 252 2.40 -9.60 9.44
C ALA A 252 1.07 -10.36 9.46
N TYR A 253 0.05 -9.84 8.77
CA TYR A 253 -1.30 -10.43 8.71
C TYR A 253 -1.63 -11.11 7.37
N SER A 254 -0.63 -11.31 6.52
CA SER A 254 -0.83 -11.94 5.22
C SER A 254 -1.16 -13.43 5.36
N PRO A 255 -2.11 -13.97 4.57
CA PRO A 255 -2.34 -15.41 4.50
C PRO A 255 -1.15 -16.21 3.97
N LEU A 256 -0.13 -15.53 3.41
CA LEU A 256 1.11 -16.14 2.92
C LEU A 256 2.17 -16.32 4.02
N MET A 257 1.94 -15.84 5.23
CA MET A 257 2.89 -15.97 6.36
C MET A 257 3.34 -17.40 6.63
N PRO A 258 2.46 -18.42 6.68
CA PRO A 258 2.90 -19.79 6.90
C PRO A 258 3.89 -20.27 5.84
N GLU A 259 3.67 -19.90 4.58
CA GLU A 259 4.57 -20.26 3.48
C GLU A 259 5.93 -19.58 3.62
N ALA A 260 5.96 -18.29 3.96
CA ALA A 260 7.21 -17.56 4.20
C ALA A 260 8.03 -18.12 5.38
N VAL A 261 7.36 -18.48 6.49
CA VAL A 261 8.02 -19.13 7.64
C VAL A 261 8.57 -20.50 7.24
N TYR A 262 7.84 -21.27 6.45
CA TYR A 262 8.30 -22.56 5.96
C TYR A 262 9.57 -22.45 5.10
N TYR A 263 9.64 -21.50 4.17
CA TYR A 263 10.84 -21.26 3.38
C TYR A 263 12.03 -20.80 4.25
N LEU A 264 11.78 -20.03 5.31
CA LEU A 264 12.82 -19.71 6.30
C LEU A 264 13.32 -20.96 7.04
N VAL A 265 12.43 -21.90 7.39
CA VAL A 265 12.81 -23.18 8.02
C VAL A 265 13.71 -23.98 7.09
N LEU A 266 13.28 -24.16 5.82
CA LEU A 266 14.06 -24.88 4.81
C LEU A 266 15.44 -24.24 4.59
N ASN A 267 15.44 -22.91 4.45
CA ASN A 267 16.66 -22.14 4.27
C ASN A 267 17.64 -22.33 5.44
N ASN A 268 17.16 -22.21 6.67
CA ASN A 268 18.03 -22.35 7.85
C ASN A 268 18.53 -23.79 8.01
N TYR A 269 17.73 -24.79 7.65
CA TYR A 269 18.12 -26.19 7.68
C TYR A 269 19.24 -26.47 6.68
N GLU A 270 19.09 -26.07 5.42
CA GLU A 270 20.13 -26.25 4.39
C GLU A 270 21.39 -25.44 4.70
N TYR A 271 21.21 -24.21 5.20
CA TYR A 271 22.34 -23.37 5.60
C TYR A 271 23.14 -24.00 6.76
N ALA A 272 22.46 -24.60 7.75
CA ALA A 272 23.12 -25.34 8.82
C ALA A 272 23.83 -26.58 8.29
N ARG A 273 23.19 -27.36 7.40
CA ARG A 273 23.73 -28.57 6.81
C ARG A 273 25.04 -28.33 6.06
N ARG A 274 25.11 -27.25 5.30
CA ARG A 274 26.31 -26.87 4.51
C ARG A 274 27.32 -26.02 5.29
N SER A 275 27.14 -25.87 6.61
CA SER A 275 28.02 -25.07 7.44
C SER A 275 29.22 -25.85 7.97
N THR A 276 30.29 -25.11 8.25
CA THR A 276 31.45 -25.65 9.00
C THR A 276 31.03 -25.98 10.44
N GLU A 277 31.68 -26.94 11.06
CA GLU A 277 31.39 -27.38 12.44
C GLU A 277 31.32 -26.20 13.44
N ARG A 278 32.18 -25.21 13.28
CA ARG A 278 32.23 -24.02 14.14
C ARG A 278 30.92 -23.22 14.19
N LYS A 279 30.23 -23.07 13.03
CA LYS A 279 28.98 -22.26 12.91
C LYS A 279 27.73 -23.13 12.92
N LYS A 280 27.85 -24.43 12.80
CA LYS A 280 26.72 -25.33 12.58
C LYS A 280 25.75 -25.35 13.76
N ALA A 281 26.27 -25.37 14.99
CA ALA A 281 25.40 -25.37 16.17
C ALA A 281 24.56 -24.09 16.31
N GLU A 282 25.12 -22.92 15.96
CA GLU A 282 24.40 -21.64 15.96
C GLU A 282 23.29 -21.65 14.94
N ARG A 283 23.59 -22.11 13.69
CA ARG A 283 22.63 -22.15 12.59
C ARG A 283 21.53 -23.20 12.80
N LEU A 284 21.85 -24.33 13.45
CA LEU A 284 20.84 -25.30 13.87
C LEU A 284 19.87 -24.71 14.90
N LYS A 285 20.36 -23.88 15.85
CA LYS A 285 19.47 -23.18 16.77
C LYS A 285 18.54 -22.23 16.05
N ALA A 286 19.06 -21.42 15.12
CA ALA A 286 18.23 -20.53 14.30
C ALA A 286 17.18 -21.30 13.48
N CYS A 287 17.52 -22.51 13.01
CA CYS A 287 16.54 -23.39 12.36
C CYS A 287 15.45 -23.85 13.33
N LEU A 288 15.85 -24.28 14.54
CA LEU A 288 14.89 -24.72 15.56
C LEU A 288 13.94 -23.60 15.97
N ASP A 289 14.43 -22.36 16.13
CA ASP A 289 13.61 -21.19 16.41
C ASP A 289 12.58 -20.92 15.30
N ALA A 290 12.98 -21.07 14.03
CA ALA A 290 12.07 -20.96 12.91
C ALA A 290 11.00 -22.08 12.89
N CYS A 291 11.39 -23.32 13.21
CA CYS A 291 10.47 -24.44 13.36
C CYS A 291 9.45 -24.19 14.47
N GLN A 292 9.90 -23.70 15.63
CA GLN A 292 9.02 -23.37 16.75
C GLN A 292 8.02 -22.29 16.39
N ARG A 293 8.45 -21.25 15.65
CA ARG A 293 7.55 -20.21 15.12
C ARG A 293 6.43 -20.82 14.26
N MET A 294 6.76 -21.76 13.36
CA MET A 294 5.75 -22.42 12.51
C MET A 294 4.77 -23.24 13.37
N ILE A 295 5.27 -24.10 14.24
CA ILE A 295 4.46 -25.02 15.01
C ILE A 295 3.53 -24.28 16.00
N LEU A 296 4.00 -23.18 16.61
CA LEU A 296 3.23 -22.42 17.58
C LEU A 296 2.20 -21.50 16.93
N ASN A 297 2.57 -20.83 15.84
CA ASN A 297 1.71 -19.81 15.25
C ASN A 297 0.80 -20.36 14.11
N TYR A 298 1.20 -21.47 13.47
CA TYR A 298 0.51 -22.03 12.30
C TYR A 298 0.37 -23.57 12.36
N PRO A 299 -0.18 -24.13 13.45
CA PRO A 299 -0.27 -25.60 13.65
C PRO A 299 -1.10 -26.29 12.58
N ASP A 300 -2.12 -25.59 12.05
CA ASP A 300 -3.04 -26.13 11.04
C ASP A 300 -2.51 -25.96 9.60
N SER A 301 -1.33 -25.40 9.43
CA SER A 301 -0.71 -25.21 8.11
C SER A 301 -0.33 -26.55 7.49
N LYS A 302 -0.48 -26.66 6.16
CA LYS A 302 0.00 -27.81 5.39
C LYS A 302 1.51 -28.10 5.59
N TYR A 303 2.27 -27.09 6.03
CA TYR A 303 3.71 -27.17 6.26
C TYR A 303 4.09 -27.64 7.68
N ALA A 304 3.15 -27.66 8.62
CA ALA A 304 3.43 -27.95 10.04
C ALA A 304 4.06 -29.33 10.24
N LYS A 305 3.48 -30.39 9.64
CA LYS A 305 3.97 -31.77 9.78
C LYS A 305 5.40 -31.98 9.27
N GLU A 306 5.77 -31.31 8.19
CA GLU A 306 7.13 -31.38 7.64
C GLU A 306 8.11 -30.60 8.52
N THR A 307 7.70 -29.43 9.00
CA THR A 307 8.47 -28.64 9.94
C THR A 307 8.74 -29.40 11.25
N GLU A 308 7.78 -30.17 11.79
CA GLU A 308 7.97 -31.01 12.96
C GLU A 308 9.07 -32.07 12.75
N LYS A 309 9.10 -32.72 11.57
CA LYS A 309 10.16 -33.68 11.23
C LYS A 309 11.54 -33.00 11.20
N ILE A 310 11.61 -31.82 10.59
CA ILE A 310 12.85 -31.02 10.56
C ILE A 310 13.27 -30.65 11.99
N ALA A 311 12.33 -30.19 12.82
CA ALA A 311 12.60 -29.85 14.22
C ALA A 311 13.16 -31.02 15.03
N GLN A 312 12.61 -32.23 14.85
CA GLN A 312 13.11 -33.44 15.50
C GLN A 312 14.53 -33.81 15.05
N ASP A 313 14.83 -33.71 13.75
CA ASP A 313 16.16 -33.96 13.23
C ASP A 313 17.18 -32.94 13.73
N VAL A 314 16.83 -31.65 13.68
CA VAL A 314 17.66 -30.54 14.19
C VAL A 314 17.96 -30.73 15.68
N THR A 315 16.96 -31.12 16.48
CA THR A 315 17.13 -31.38 17.91
C THR A 315 18.13 -32.51 18.17
N LYS A 316 18.02 -33.65 17.47
CA LYS A 316 18.95 -34.74 17.51
C LYS A 316 20.39 -34.33 17.14
N GLN A 317 20.51 -33.47 16.12
CA GLN A 317 21.83 -32.94 15.73
C GLN A 317 22.41 -32.04 16.82
N LEU A 318 21.61 -31.15 17.43
CA LEU A 318 22.06 -30.25 18.52
C LEU A 318 22.51 -31.01 19.77
N GLU A 319 21.87 -32.13 20.11
CA GLU A 319 22.28 -32.98 21.23
C GLU A 319 23.70 -33.51 21.05
N LYS A 320 24.10 -33.88 19.81
CA LYS A 320 25.46 -34.33 19.51
C LYS A 320 26.50 -33.23 19.76
N TYR A 321 26.14 -31.96 19.60
CA TYR A 321 27.02 -30.82 19.86
C TYR A 321 27.14 -30.50 21.34
N LYS A 322 26.09 -30.75 22.15
CA LYS A 322 26.14 -30.58 23.62
C LYS A 322 27.05 -31.60 24.30
N ASN A 323 27.16 -32.81 23.72
CA ASN A 323 27.90 -33.94 24.28
C ASN A 323 29.35 -34.06 23.76
N LYS A 324 29.80 -33.14 22.88
CA LYS A 324 31.19 -33.08 22.43
C LYS A 324 32.01 -32.40 23.57
N PRO A 325 33.00 -33.08 24.21
CA PRO A 325 33.91 -32.41 25.10
C PRO A 325 34.71 -31.36 24.33
N ASN A 326 34.93 -30.19 24.94
CA ASN A 326 35.75 -29.10 24.43
C ASN A 326 37.17 -29.56 24.16
#